data_c2abd54fa366bf6058193e5fcdd583bf
#
_entry.id   c2abd54fa366bf6058193e5fcdd583bf
#
_cell.length_a   1.000
_cell.length_b   1.000
_cell.length_c   1.000
_cell.angle_alpha   90.00
_cell.angle_beta   90.00
_cell.angle_gamma   90.00
#
_symmetry.space_group_name_H-M   'P 1'
#
loop_
_entity.id
_entity.type
_entity.pdbx_description
1 polymer ?
#
loop_
_entity_poly.entity_id
_entity_poly.type
_entity_poly.pdbx_seq_one_letter_code
_entity_poly.pdbx_strand_id
1 'polypeptide(L)'
;QMIYQLRDGHIVLESPFNRYQYYDWYQSDYNSNLINANYLNYQLQEGQTGVYSYGRIQDILYVHLASFKGQKKPFIELAQIIEASNNTTSGIILDLRTNGGGSDVNAHLIAKEFINNFIRIRWIRYRNGPDHYAYSRWISNELTPKQHNYKRPVVIITDRSVFSAAEDFVLALRQLPNVFVVGQFTGGGSGNPMTRELPNGWIIKVPRWQVADPLTKELYEGIGLEPDVILMQRTLDTTLGIDRVLDFSINYINNLNDN
;
A
#
# COMPACT_ATOMS: atom_id res chain seq x y z
N GLN A 1 -3.10 11.51 -25.91
CA GLN A 1 -2.46 10.29 -26.47
C GLN A 1 -0.99 10.15 -26.02
N MET A 2 -0.14 11.19 -26.13
CA MET A 2 1.29 11.11 -25.78
C MET A 2 1.53 10.67 -24.32
N ILE A 3 0.87 11.31 -23.34
CA ILE A 3 1.01 10.96 -21.90
C ILE A 3 0.62 9.51 -21.64
N TYR A 4 -0.43 9.03 -22.27
CA TYR A 4 -0.93 7.66 -22.12
C TYR A 4 0.07 6.60 -22.64
N GLN A 5 0.87 6.95 -23.66
CA GLN A 5 1.91 6.04 -24.19
C GLN A 5 3.08 5.84 -23.22
N LEU A 6 3.29 6.75 -22.26
CA LEU A 6 4.35 6.61 -21.26
C LEU A 6 4.05 5.54 -20.21
N ARG A 7 2.80 5.12 -20.09
CA ARG A 7 2.32 4.05 -19.19
C ARG A 7 2.77 4.20 -17.73
N ASP A 8 2.90 5.45 -17.28
CA ASP A 8 3.32 5.79 -15.93
C ASP A 8 2.19 6.53 -15.21
N GLY A 9 1.71 5.96 -14.11
CA GLY A 9 0.60 6.52 -13.34
C GLY A 9 0.94 7.82 -12.60
N HIS A 10 2.20 8.17 -12.46
CA HIS A 10 2.63 9.44 -11.85
C HIS A 10 2.74 10.59 -12.86
N ILE A 11 2.74 10.31 -14.16
CA ILE A 11 2.78 11.36 -15.18
C ILE A 11 1.38 11.90 -15.41
N VAL A 12 1.21 13.18 -15.11
CA VAL A 12 -0.09 13.89 -15.25
C VAL A 12 0.13 15.15 -16.04
N LEU A 13 -0.77 15.42 -16.99
CA LEU A 13 -0.87 16.72 -17.68
C LEU A 13 -2.23 17.32 -17.35
N GLU A 14 -2.24 18.48 -16.72
CA GLU A 14 -3.45 19.23 -16.37
C GLU A 14 -3.52 20.50 -17.19
N SER A 15 -4.66 20.73 -17.82
CA SER A 15 -5.02 21.97 -18.52
C SER A 15 -6.27 22.56 -17.88
N PRO A 16 -6.67 23.81 -18.17
CA PRO A 16 -7.94 24.38 -17.70
C PRO A 16 -9.18 23.57 -18.12
N PHE A 17 -9.04 22.71 -19.11
CA PHE A 17 -10.17 21.99 -19.73
C PHE A 17 -10.16 20.48 -19.44
N ASN A 18 -8.98 19.89 -19.12
CA ASN A 18 -8.86 18.44 -18.99
C ASN A 18 -7.62 18.03 -18.20
N ARG A 19 -7.69 16.80 -17.67
CA ARG A 19 -6.58 16.12 -17.02
C ARG A 19 -6.31 14.81 -17.74
N TYR A 20 -5.05 14.57 -18.10
CA TYR A 20 -4.58 13.37 -18.76
C TYR A 20 -3.60 12.63 -17.84
N GLN A 21 -3.85 11.35 -17.62
CA GLN A 21 -3.03 10.44 -16.80
C GLN A 21 -3.28 9.01 -17.27
N TYR A 22 -2.30 8.13 -17.15
CA TYR A 22 -2.46 6.71 -17.42
C TYR A 22 -3.01 6.00 -16.17
N TYR A 23 -4.16 5.33 -16.32
CA TYR A 23 -4.88 4.67 -15.22
C TYR A 23 -5.19 3.19 -15.48
N ASP A 24 -4.78 2.61 -16.61
CA ASP A 24 -5.15 1.24 -16.98
C ASP A 24 -4.59 0.18 -16.01
N TRP A 25 -3.60 0.56 -15.21
CA TRP A 25 -3.05 -0.25 -14.15
C TRP A 25 -3.97 -0.33 -12.92
N TYR A 26 -4.83 0.67 -12.70
CA TYR A 26 -5.67 0.76 -11.52
C TYR A 26 -6.86 -0.19 -11.64
N GLN A 27 -6.82 -1.29 -10.88
CA GLN A 27 -7.89 -2.26 -10.75
C GLN A 27 -8.01 -2.68 -9.30
N SER A 28 -9.21 -2.73 -8.76
CA SER A 28 -9.48 -3.19 -7.39
C SER A 28 -10.72 -4.03 -7.33
N ASP A 29 -10.60 -5.14 -6.60
CA ASP A 29 -11.69 -6.07 -6.30
C ASP A 29 -12.28 -5.82 -4.90
N TYR A 30 -11.93 -4.73 -4.24
CA TYR A 30 -12.40 -4.39 -2.90
C TYR A 30 -13.91 -4.11 -2.89
N ASN A 31 -14.61 -4.79 -2.00
CA ASN A 31 -16.04 -4.61 -1.80
C ASN A 31 -16.39 -4.41 -0.32
N SER A 32 -16.44 -3.16 0.12
CA SER A 32 -16.71 -2.80 1.51
C SER A 32 -18.05 -3.32 2.02
N ASN A 33 -19.10 -3.31 1.18
CA ASN A 33 -20.43 -3.77 1.56
C ASN A 33 -20.44 -5.28 1.84
N LEU A 34 -19.80 -6.08 0.96
CA LEU A 34 -19.66 -7.51 1.15
C LEU A 34 -18.89 -7.83 2.44
N ILE A 35 -17.75 -7.15 2.64
CA ILE A 35 -16.92 -7.37 3.83
C ILE A 35 -17.67 -7.00 5.10
N ASN A 36 -18.31 -5.83 5.12
CA ASN A 36 -19.06 -5.38 6.29
C ASN A 36 -20.23 -6.31 6.63
N ALA A 37 -20.98 -6.78 5.62
CA ALA A 37 -22.12 -7.65 5.84
C ALA A 37 -21.71 -9.08 6.26
N ASN A 38 -20.77 -9.68 5.54
CA ASN A 38 -20.52 -11.12 5.63
C ASN A 38 -19.38 -11.49 6.57
N TYR A 39 -18.48 -10.55 6.89
CA TYR A 39 -17.32 -10.81 7.76
C TYR A 39 -17.34 -10.01 9.05
N LEU A 40 -17.95 -8.82 9.06
CA LEU A 40 -17.93 -7.92 10.20
C LEU A 40 -19.29 -7.74 10.87
N ASN A 41 -20.33 -8.44 10.42
CA ASN A 41 -21.69 -8.34 10.98
C ASN A 41 -22.17 -6.89 11.10
N TYR A 42 -21.89 -6.05 10.11
CA TYR A 42 -22.19 -4.61 10.08
C TYR A 42 -21.49 -3.79 11.19
N GLN A 43 -20.34 -4.26 11.69
CA GLN A 43 -19.57 -3.59 12.75
C GLN A 43 -18.30 -2.91 12.24
N LEU A 44 -18.22 -2.64 10.92
CA LEU A 44 -17.12 -1.86 10.37
C LEU A 44 -17.15 -0.44 10.94
N GLN A 45 -16.06 -0.03 11.57
CA GLN A 45 -15.87 1.31 12.12
C GLN A 45 -15.02 2.13 11.15
N GLU A 46 -15.44 3.34 10.86
CA GLU A 46 -14.65 4.25 10.05
C GLU A 46 -13.78 5.15 10.93
N GLY A 47 -12.52 5.26 10.57
CA GLY A 47 -11.61 6.23 11.15
C GLY A 47 -11.94 7.66 10.69
N GLN A 48 -11.37 8.63 11.38
CA GLN A 48 -11.52 10.03 10.97
C GLN A 48 -11.07 10.22 9.51
N THR A 49 -11.82 10.99 8.74
CA THR A 49 -11.53 11.34 7.33
C THR A 49 -11.59 10.19 6.31
N GLY A 50 -12.07 9.00 6.67
CA GLY A 50 -12.26 7.88 5.73
C GLY A 50 -10.97 7.32 5.11
N VAL A 51 -9.79 7.62 5.68
CA VAL A 51 -8.51 7.08 5.18
C VAL A 51 -8.28 5.64 5.62
N TYR A 52 -8.98 5.18 6.65
CA TYR A 52 -9.04 3.80 7.08
C TYR A 52 -10.40 3.45 7.66
N SER A 53 -10.72 2.16 7.64
CA SER A 53 -11.79 1.56 8.42
C SER A 53 -11.29 0.27 9.07
N TYR A 54 -11.92 -0.17 10.16
CA TYR A 54 -11.47 -1.34 10.89
C TYR A 54 -12.63 -2.06 11.57
N GLY A 55 -12.39 -3.31 11.91
CA GLY A 55 -13.34 -4.14 12.65
C GLY A 55 -12.67 -5.43 13.13
N ARG A 56 -13.45 -6.30 13.77
CA ARG A 56 -12.97 -7.62 14.19
C ARG A 56 -13.63 -8.74 13.41
N ILE A 57 -12.80 -9.62 12.88
CA ILE A 57 -13.23 -10.90 12.28
C ILE A 57 -12.71 -11.99 13.21
N GLN A 58 -13.59 -12.59 14.03
CA GLN A 58 -13.17 -13.48 15.13
C GLN A 58 -12.16 -12.74 16.05
N ASP A 59 -10.98 -13.31 16.26
CA ASP A 59 -9.90 -12.70 17.04
C ASP A 59 -8.88 -11.93 16.20
N ILE A 60 -9.18 -11.68 14.92
CA ILE A 60 -8.30 -10.96 13.98
C ILE A 60 -8.75 -9.50 13.89
N LEU A 61 -7.82 -8.55 14.00
CA LEU A 61 -8.08 -7.17 13.65
C LEU A 61 -8.03 -7.02 12.13
N TYR A 62 -9.14 -6.65 11.53
CA TYR A 62 -9.20 -6.25 10.12
C TYR A 62 -9.07 -4.74 10.01
N VAL A 63 -8.16 -4.27 9.16
CA VAL A 63 -7.97 -2.85 8.84
C VAL A 63 -7.95 -2.69 7.33
N HIS A 64 -8.93 -1.99 6.79
CA HIS A 64 -8.84 -1.48 5.42
C HIS A 64 -8.17 -0.10 5.48
N LEU A 65 -7.00 0.01 4.90
CA LEU A 65 -6.23 1.25 4.84
C LEU A 65 -6.33 1.84 3.43
N ALA A 66 -7.34 2.67 3.23
CA ALA A 66 -7.75 3.16 1.90
C ALA A 66 -6.80 4.20 1.29
N SER A 67 -6.02 4.91 2.12
CA SER A 67 -5.12 5.95 1.63
C SER A 67 -4.11 6.36 2.69
N PHE A 68 -2.94 6.87 2.23
CA PHE A 68 -1.98 7.59 3.09
C PHE A 68 -2.04 9.11 2.92
N LYS A 69 -3.07 9.64 2.24
CA LYS A 69 -3.27 11.09 2.06
C LYS A 69 -3.76 11.77 3.35
N GLY A 70 -3.51 13.08 3.44
CA GLY A 70 -4.06 13.91 4.50
C GLY A 70 -3.13 14.15 5.69
N GLN A 71 -3.71 14.59 6.79
CA GLN A 71 -2.99 14.95 8.02
C GLN A 71 -2.57 13.69 8.79
N LYS A 72 -1.61 13.84 9.71
CA LYS A 72 -1.08 12.74 10.53
C LYS A 72 -2.05 12.19 11.57
N LYS A 73 -3.00 13.00 12.04
CA LYS A 73 -3.86 12.63 13.18
C LYS A 73 -4.60 11.30 13.01
N PRO A 74 -5.28 11.01 11.88
CA PRO A 74 -5.93 9.72 11.67
C PRO A 74 -4.97 8.53 11.74
N PHE A 75 -3.73 8.70 11.27
CA PHE A 75 -2.71 7.65 11.30
C PHE A 75 -2.15 7.43 12.71
N ILE A 76 -2.06 8.47 13.54
CA ILE A 76 -1.72 8.32 14.96
C ILE A 76 -2.81 7.52 15.69
N GLU A 77 -4.08 7.80 15.41
CA GLU A 77 -5.22 7.05 15.98
C GLU A 77 -5.18 5.57 15.54
N LEU A 78 -4.94 5.30 14.25
CA LEU A 78 -4.79 3.93 13.75
C LEU A 78 -3.61 3.22 14.41
N ALA A 79 -2.47 3.89 14.60
CA ALA A 79 -1.31 3.35 15.29
C ALA A 79 -1.65 2.92 16.73
N GLN A 80 -2.45 3.71 17.44
CA GLN A 80 -2.93 3.36 18.79
C GLN A 80 -3.86 2.14 18.79
N ILE A 81 -4.74 2.02 17.78
CA ILE A 81 -5.60 0.83 17.60
C ILE A 81 -4.75 -0.42 17.38
N ILE A 82 -3.73 -0.35 16.51
CA ILE A 82 -2.80 -1.45 16.26
C ILE A 82 -2.04 -1.81 17.54
N GLU A 83 -1.49 -0.84 18.26
CA GLU A 83 -0.78 -1.05 19.51
C GLU A 83 -1.66 -1.74 20.56
N ALA A 84 -2.91 -1.26 20.74
CA ALA A 84 -3.88 -1.84 21.68
C ALA A 84 -4.27 -3.28 21.30
N SER A 85 -4.20 -3.64 20.02
CA SER A 85 -4.57 -4.97 19.53
C SER A 85 -3.52 -6.06 19.84
N ASN A 86 -2.30 -5.69 20.19
CA ASN A 86 -1.15 -6.61 20.34
C ASN A 86 -1.41 -7.78 21.32
N ASN A 87 -2.18 -7.55 22.37
CA ASN A 87 -2.50 -8.57 23.37
C ASN A 87 -3.93 -9.11 23.26
N THR A 88 -4.72 -8.62 22.33
CA THR A 88 -6.17 -8.90 22.23
C THR A 88 -6.57 -9.54 20.91
N THR A 89 -5.63 -9.73 19.98
CA THR A 89 -5.86 -10.34 18.66
C THR A 89 -4.92 -11.51 18.41
N SER A 90 -5.35 -12.42 17.57
CA SER A 90 -4.53 -13.54 17.07
C SER A 90 -3.66 -13.12 15.88
N GLY A 91 -4.04 -12.06 15.16
CA GLY A 91 -3.33 -11.49 14.02
C GLY A 91 -3.97 -10.21 13.52
N ILE A 92 -3.36 -9.59 12.50
CA ILE A 92 -3.90 -8.43 11.79
C ILE A 92 -3.96 -8.72 10.30
N ILE A 93 -5.07 -8.33 9.66
CA ILE A 93 -5.19 -8.22 8.21
C ILE A 93 -5.17 -6.74 7.85
N LEU A 94 -4.17 -6.34 7.04
CA LEU A 94 -4.03 -5.00 6.46
C LEU A 94 -4.49 -5.05 5.00
N ASP A 95 -5.72 -4.68 4.75
CA ASP A 95 -6.27 -4.63 3.40
C ASP A 95 -5.90 -3.29 2.76
N LEU A 96 -4.98 -3.31 1.79
CA LEU A 96 -4.52 -2.12 1.08
C LEU A 96 -5.24 -1.92 -0.26
N ARG A 97 -6.17 -2.78 -0.62
CA ARG A 97 -6.95 -2.61 -1.86
C ARG A 97 -7.60 -1.22 -1.86
N THR A 98 -7.54 -0.52 -2.99
CA THR A 98 -7.89 0.90 -3.19
C THR A 98 -6.87 1.94 -2.72
N ASN A 99 -5.77 1.56 -2.08
CA ASN A 99 -4.77 2.50 -1.57
C ASN A 99 -3.80 2.98 -2.65
N GLY A 100 -4.14 4.06 -3.32
CA GLY A 100 -3.25 4.71 -4.31
C GLY A 100 -2.08 5.51 -3.71
N GLY A 101 -1.72 5.30 -2.45
CA GLY A 101 -0.62 5.98 -1.79
C GLY A 101 -1.00 7.30 -1.11
N GLY A 102 -0.06 8.24 -1.10
CA GLY A 102 -0.20 9.53 -0.43
C GLY A 102 1.14 10.00 0.16
N SER A 103 1.16 10.26 1.47
CA SER A 103 2.36 10.66 2.19
C SER A 103 3.13 9.45 2.70
N ASP A 104 4.38 9.30 2.29
CA ASP A 104 5.30 8.30 2.85
C ASP A 104 5.55 8.52 4.36
N VAL A 105 5.46 9.75 4.87
CA VAL A 105 5.51 10.02 6.31
C VAL A 105 4.37 9.31 7.06
N ASN A 106 3.16 9.30 6.51
CA ASN A 106 2.02 8.60 7.10
C ASN A 106 2.17 7.07 6.98
N ALA A 107 2.63 6.59 5.82
CA ALA A 107 2.94 5.17 5.61
C ALA A 107 3.99 4.67 6.61
N HIS A 108 5.09 5.43 6.78
CA HIS A 108 6.15 5.09 7.72
C HIS A 108 5.69 5.16 9.18
N LEU A 109 4.76 6.06 9.51
CA LEU A 109 4.20 6.13 10.86
C LEU A 109 3.52 4.81 11.23
N ILE A 110 2.68 4.28 10.35
CA ILE A 110 2.01 2.99 10.57
C ILE A 110 3.00 1.81 10.48
N ALA A 111 3.94 1.83 9.52
CA ALA A 111 4.91 0.76 9.37
C ALA A 111 5.75 0.54 10.66
N LYS A 112 6.05 1.61 11.39
CA LYS A 112 6.81 1.55 12.66
C LYS A 112 6.11 0.76 13.76
N GLU A 113 4.79 0.53 13.69
CA GLU A 113 4.08 -0.30 14.66
C GLU A 113 4.47 -1.78 14.57
N PHE A 114 5.06 -2.21 13.46
CA PHE A 114 5.41 -3.61 13.19
C PHE A 114 6.92 -3.88 13.24
N ILE A 115 7.75 -2.84 13.11
CA ILE A 115 9.20 -2.98 12.98
C ILE A 115 9.85 -3.14 14.35
N ASN A 116 10.64 -4.19 14.52
CA ASN A 116 11.38 -4.48 15.76
C ASN A 116 12.87 -4.16 15.70
N ASN A 117 13.42 -4.01 14.48
CA ASN A 117 14.81 -3.68 14.24
C ASN A 117 14.89 -2.56 13.18
N PHE A 118 16.07 -1.95 13.08
CA PHE A 118 16.37 -1.04 11.98
C PHE A 118 16.25 -1.78 10.65
N ILE A 119 15.48 -1.21 9.71
CA ILE A 119 15.30 -1.78 8.36
C ILE A 119 15.54 -0.74 7.28
N ARG A 120 16.08 -1.18 6.15
CA ARG A 120 16.07 -0.42 4.91
C ARG A 120 14.77 -0.69 4.19
N ILE A 121 14.02 0.37 3.87
CA ILE A 121 12.72 0.22 3.20
C ILE A 121 12.83 0.31 1.68
N ARG A 122 13.84 1.00 1.16
CA ARG A 122 14.08 1.15 -0.28
C ARG A 122 15.43 1.74 -0.58
N TRP A 123 15.88 1.59 -1.84
CA TRP A 123 16.93 2.39 -2.44
C TRP A 123 16.33 3.47 -3.33
N ILE A 124 16.90 4.69 -3.30
CA ILE A 124 16.44 5.81 -4.11
C ILE A 124 17.64 6.38 -4.89
N ARG A 125 17.41 6.76 -6.14
CA ARG A 125 18.32 7.62 -6.90
C ARG A 125 17.57 8.68 -7.68
N TYR A 126 18.18 9.82 -7.85
CA TYR A 126 17.58 10.99 -8.48
C TYR A 126 18.15 11.20 -9.89
N ARG A 127 17.33 11.74 -10.80
CA ARG A 127 17.83 12.28 -12.06
C ARG A 127 18.90 13.34 -11.76
N ASN A 128 20.06 13.27 -12.44
CA ASN A 128 21.23 14.11 -12.19
C ASN A 128 21.86 14.59 -13.50
N GLY A 129 21.07 14.96 -14.49
CA GLY A 129 21.54 15.50 -15.76
C GLY A 129 20.60 15.22 -16.92
N PRO A 130 20.94 15.73 -18.12
CA PRO A 130 20.12 15.59 -19.33
C PRO A 130 20.20 14.18 -19.95
N ASP A 131 21.28 13.47 -19.75
CA ASP A 131 21.48 12.16 -20.37
C ASP A 131 20.51 11.10 -19.83
N HIS A 132 20.11 10.17 -20.68
CA HIS A 132 19.10 9.16 -20.33
C HIS A 132 19.45 8.35 -19.08
N TYR A 133 20.71 8.07 -18.84
CA TYR A 133 21.21 7.32 -17.68
C TYR A 133 21.86 8.18 -16.59
N ALA A 134 21.71 9.51 -16.65
CA ALA A 134 22.27 10.41 -15.66
C ALA A 134 21.47 10.36 -14.34
N TYR A 135 21.93 9.55 -13.40
CA TYR A 135 21.38 9.41 -12.06
C TYR A 135 22.44 9.62 -10.99
N SER A 136 22.00 10.06 -9.80
CA SER A 136 22.82 10.05 -8.59
C SER A 136 23.24 8.63 -8.21
N ARG A 137 24.15 8.50 -7.25
CA ARG A 137 24.36 7.23 -6.55
C ARG A 137 23.07 6.83 -5.82
N TRP A 138 22.91 5.53 -5.57
CA TRP A 138 21.85 5.01 -4.74
C TRP A 138 21.98 5.48 -3.29
N ILE A 139 20.89 5.96 -2.72
CA ILE A 139 20.75 6.42 -1.35
C ILE A 139 19.81 5.46 -0.63
N SER A 140 20.23 4.99 0.54
CA SER A 140 19.41 4.16 1.43
C SER A 140 18.34 5.02 2.11
N ASN A 141 17.12 4.53 2.12
CA ASN A 141 16.04 5.09 2.93
C ASN A 141 15.62 4.06 3.99
N GLU A 142 15.61 4.47 5.25
CA GLU A 142 15.60 3.57 6.39
C GLU A 142 14.58 3.97 7.45
N LEU A 143 14.08 2.99 8.20
CA LEU A 143 13.21 3.22 9.34
C LEU A 143 13.83 2.64 10.62
N THR A 144 13.71 3.41 11.69
CA THR A 144 14.01 2.98 13.04
C THR A 144 12.76 2.43 13.73
N PRO A 145 12.89 1.37 14.55
CA PRO A 145 11.77 0.78 15.26
C PRO A 145 11.19 1.72 16.32
N LYS A 146 9.96 1.44 16.74
CA LYS A 146 9.42 1.90 18.02
C LYS A 146 9.87 1.00 19.17
N GLN A 147 9.65 1.46 20.40
CA GLN A 147 9.93 0.68 21.61
C GLN A 147 9.01 -0.54 21.75
N HIS A 148 7.75 -0.39 21.34
CA HIS A 148 6.75 -1.45 21.32
C HIS A 148 6.26 -1.67 19.90
N ASN A 149 6.24 -2.91 19.45
CA ASN A 149 5.83 -3.30 18.12
C ASN A 149 4.88 -4.51 18.15
N TYR A 150 4.07 -4.62 17.11
CA TYR A 150 3.16 -5.75 16.90
C TYR A 150 3.95 -7.00 16.47
N LYS A 151 3.75 -8.13 17.17
CA LYS A 151 4.58 -9.34 16.97
C LYS A 151 3.83 -10.54 16.40
N ARG A 152 2.49 -10.48 16.38
CA ARG A 152 1.68 -11.59 15.88
C ARG A 152 1.63 -11.59 14.36
N PRO A 153 1.08 -12.65 13.73
CA PRO A 153 0.94 -12.72 12.28
C PRO A 153 0.25 -11.50 11.69
N VAL A 154 0.76 -11.03 10.57
CA VAL A 154 0.19 -9.93 9.78
C VAL A 154 0.03 -10.40 8.34
N VAL A 155 -1.17 -10.28 7.79
CA VAL A 155 -1.41 -10.49 6.36
C VAL A 155 -1.69 -9.16 5.70
N ILE A 156 -0.98 -8.86 4.61
CA ILE A 156 -1.23 -7.70 3.76
C ILE A 156 -1.95 -8.17 2.51
N ILE A 157 -3.11 -7.58 2.23
CA ILE A 157 -3.84 -7.82 0.99
C ILE A 157 -3.50 -6.71 -0.01
N THR A 158 -3.06 -7.10 -1.20
CA THR A 158 -2.70 -6.18 -2.29
C THR A 158 -3.49 -6.45 -3.56
N ASP A 159 -3.67 -5.40 -4.36
CA ASP A 159 -4.15 -5.47 -5.73
C ASP A 159 -3.48 -4.39 -6.60
N ARG A 160 -3.87 -4.28 -7.87
CA ARG A 160 -3.29 -3.31 -8.80
C ARG A 160 -3.54 -1.85 -8.41
N SER A 161 -4.46 -1.55 -7.50
CA SER A 161 -4.71 -0.21 -6.99
C SER A 161 -3.70 0.27 -5.93
N VAL A 162 -2.95 -0.66 -5.32
CA VAL A 162 -1.90 -0.34 -4.35
C VAL A 162 -0.73 0.32 -5.06
N PHE A 163 -0.44 1.60 -4.72
CA PHE A 163 0.45 2.42 -5.52
C PHE A 163 1.24 3.42 -4.68
N SER A 164 2.44 3.82 -5.13
CA SER A 164 3.22 4.90 -4.54
C SER A 164 3.57 4.63 -3.05
N ALA A 165 3.24 5.55 -2.12
CA ALA A 165 3.53 5.38 -0.69
C ALA A 165 2.94 4.08 -0.08
N ALA A 166 1.91 3.49 -0.69
CA ALA A 166 1.40 2.19 -0.28
C ALA A 166 2.36 1.06 -0.66
N GLU A 167 3.07 1.18 -1.77
CA GLU A 167 4.13 0.23 -2.13
C GLU A 167 5.35 0.35 -1.21
N ASP A 168 5.72 1.56 -0.79
CA ASP A 168 6.75 1.76 0.24
C ASP A 168 6.38 1.08 1.55
N PHE A 169 5.10 1.13 1.91
CA PHE A 169 4.58 0.44 3.09
C PHE A 169 4.70 -1.09 2.96
N VAL A 170 4.33 -1.65 1.80
CA VAL A 170 4.52 -3.09 1.51
C VAL A 170 6.00 -3.46 1.54
N LEU A 171 6.89 -2.68 0.90
CA LEU A 171 8.35 -2.91 0.91
C LEU A 171 8.93 -2.92 2.33
N ALA A 172 8.43 -2.05 3.21
CA ALA A 172 8.86 -2.02 4.59
C ALA A 172 8.45 -3.30 5.34
N LEU A 173 7.19 -3.70 5.23
CA LEU A 173 6.64 -4.76 6.07
C LEU A 173 6.94 -6.17 5.53
N ARG A 174 6.99 -6.39 4.21
CA ARG A 174 7.25 -7.72 3.62
C ARG A 174 8.60 -8.34 4.00
N GLN A 175 9.51 -7.55 4.57
CA GLN A 175 10.81 -8.01 5.09
C GLN A 175 10.70 -8.65 6.48
N LEU A 176 9.57 -8.50 7.17
CA LEU A 176 9.38 -8.99 8.52
C LEU A 176 8.93 -10.47 8.50
N PRO A 177 9.47 -11.32 9.37
CA PRO A 177 9.21 -12.76 9.34
C PRO A 177 7.77 -13.15 9.69
N ASN A 178 7.02 -12.25 10.33
CA ASN A 178 5.62 -12.44 10.70
C ASN A 178 4.64 -11.77 9.72
N VAL A 179 5.12 -11.26 8.60
CA VAL A 179 4.30 -10.60 7.57
C VAL A 179 4.21 -11.49 6.34
N PHE A 180 2.99 -11.61 5.80
CA PHE A 180 2.68 -12.37 4.59
C PHE A 180 1.85 -11.51 3.64
N VAL A 181 2.20 -11.45 2.36
CA VAL A 181 1.51 -10.65 1.35
C VAL A 181 0.72 -11.54 0.41
N VAL A 182 -0.58 -11.27 0.25
CA VAL A 182 -1.47 -12.04 -0.62
C VAL A 182 -2.30 -11.14 -1.52
N GLY A 183 -2.64 -11.61 -2.70
CA GLY A 183 -3.50 -10.90 -3.64
C GLY A 183 -2.89 -10.78 -5.02
N GLN A 184 -2.88 -9.58 -5.59
CA GLN A 184 -2.32 -9.30 -6.90
C GLN A 184 -1.04 -8.45 -6.77
N PHE A 185 -0.25 -8.41 -7.86
CA PHE A 185 0.82 -7.41 -7.99
C PHE A 185 0.29 -6.01 -7.69
N THR A 186 1.11 -5.17 -7.08
CA THR A 186 0.77 -3.75 -6.88
C THR A 186 0.80 -2.95 -8.19
N GLY A 187 0.49 -1.67 -8.14
CA GLY A 187 0.39 -0.82 -9.32
C GLY A 187 1.70 -0.52 -10.05
N GLY A 188 2.81 -0.55 -9.33
CA GLY A 188 4.13 -0.30 -9.90
C GLY A 188 4.42 1.18 -10.11
N GLY A 189 4.26 2.01 -9.08
CA GLY A 189 4.53 3.43 -9.18
C GLY A 189 5.38 3.98 -8.05
N SER A 190 6.65 4.21 -8.34
CA SER A 190 7.62 4.65 -7.34
C SER A 190 8.04 6.13 -7.45
N GLY A 191 7.66 6.81 -8.51
CA GLY A 191 8.31 7.99 -9.08
C GLY A 191 8.37 9.29 -8.26
N ASN A 192 7.58 9.50 -7.18
CA ASN A 192 7.49 10.74 -6.42
C ASN A 192 7.44 12.00 -7.32
N PRO A 193 6.31 12.28 -7.95
CA PRO A 193 6.23 13.27 -9.01
C PRO A 193 6.48 14.70 -8.52
N MET A 194 7.21 15.45 -9.31
CA MET A 194 7.35 16.91 -9.16
C MET A 194 6.40 17.63 -10.11
N THR A 195 5.84 18.72 -9.62
CA THR A 195 4.96 19.60 -10.41
C THR A 195 5.77 20.68 -11.12
N ARG A 196 5.47 20.93 -12.39
CA ARG A 196 6.02 22.02 -13.20
C ARG A 196 4.90 22.70 -13.98
N GLU A 197 4.99 24.01 -14.10
CA GLU A 197 4.15 24.78 -14.99
C GLU A 197 4.83 24.89 -16.36
N LEU A 198 4.05 24.70 -17.42
CA LEU A 198 4.48 24.86 -18.81
C LEU A 198 4.27 26.32 -19.26
N PRO A 199 4.97 26.80 -20.32
CA PRO A 199 4.86 28.18 -20.78
C PRO A 199 3.43 28.63 -21.17
N ASN A 200 2.55 27.69 -21.44
CA ASN A 200 1.12 27.96 -21.75
C ASN A 200 0.21 27.90 -20.49
N GLY A 201 0.79 27.85 -19.28
CA GLY A 201 0.05 27.77 -18.02
C GLY A 201 -0.48 26.37 -17.66
N TRP A 202 -0.18 25.33 -18.45
CA TRP A 202 -0.54 23.97 -18.10
C TRP A 202 0.40 23.40 -17.03
N ILE A 203 -0.11 22.47 -16.24
CA ILE A 203 0.66 21.80 -15.21
C ILE A 203 1.05 20.40 -15.66
N ILE A 204 2.33 20.08 -15.55
CA ILE A 204 2.83 18.71 -15.74
C ILE A 204 3.40 18.18 -14.44
N LYS A 205 3.06 16.93 -14.12
CA LYS A 205 3.69 16.15 -13.03
C LYS A 205 4.53 15.06 -13.65
N VAL A 206 5.76 14.95 -13.22
CA VAL A 206 6.71 13.94 -13.74
C VAL A 206 7.49 13.30 -12.60
N PRO A 207 7.78 12.00 -12.65
CA PRO A 207 8.67 11.32 -11.72
C PRO A 207 10.05 11.99 -11.66
N ARG A 208 10.63 12.04 -10.47
CA ARG A 208 11.95 12.67 -10.25
C ARG A 208 13.02 11.71 -9.74
N TRP A 209 12.62 10.54 -9.29
CA TRP A 209 13.53 9.53 -8.79
C TRP A 209 13.17 8.12 -9.32
N GLN A 210 14.08 7.19 -9.12
CA GLN A 210 13.81 5.77 -9.22
C GLN A 210 13.91 5.15 -7.82
N VAL A 211 13.05 4.19 -7.55
CA VAL A 211 13.08 3.38 -6.33
C VAL A 211 13.40 1.94 -6.71
N ALA A 212 14.19 1.30 -5.87
CA ALA A 212 14.47 -0.13 -6.01
C ALA A 212 14.20 -0.85 -4.69
N ASP A 213 13.87 -2.12 -4.81
CA ASP A 213 13.66 -3.05 -3.70
C ASP A 213 14.86 -3.01 -2.74
N PRO A 214 14.64 -3.00 -1.43
CA PRO A 214 15.71 -2.87 -0.44
C PRO A 214 16.66 -4.06 -0.41
N LEU A 215 16.22 -5.24 -0.81
CA LEU A 215 16.99 -6.49 -0.75
C LEU A 215 17.63 -6.83 -2.10
N THR A 216 16.85 -6.80 -3.18
CA THR A 216 17.30 -7.24 -4.52
C THR A 216 17.88 -6.10 -5.35
N LYS A 217 17.54 -4.83 -5.05
CA LYS A 217 17.81 -3.64 -5.88
C LYS A 217 17.12 -3.66 -7.24
N GLU A 218 16.11 -4.49 -7.41
CA GLU A 218 15.31 -4.51 -8.63
C GLU A 218 14.33 -3.33 -8.66
N LEU A 219 14.08 -2.82 -9.84
CA LEU A 219 13.09 -1.78 -10.08
C LEU A 219 11.72 -2.44 -10.26
N TYR A 220 10.71 -1.91 -9.60
CA TYR A 220 9.34 -2.38 -9.73
C TYR A 220 8.41 -1.38 -10.47
N GLU A 221 8.94 -0.27 -10.96
CA GLU A 221 8.19 0.72 -11.75
C GLU A 221 7.53 0.08 -12.96
N GLY A 222 6.21 0.28 -13.12
CA GLY A 222 5.39 -0.29 -14.18
C GLY A 222 5.06 -1.79 -14.04
N ILE A 223 5.72 -2.51 -13.12
CA ILE A 223 5.54 -3.95 -12.88
C ILE A 223 4.67 -4.16 -11.64
N GLY A 224 5.03 -3.53 -10.53
CA GLY A 224 4.48 -3.71 -9.20
C GLY A 224 5.27 -4.71 -8.34
N LEU A 225 4.92 -4.75 -7.07
CA LEU A 225 5.48 -5.69 -6.11
C LEU A 225 4.70 -7.01 -6.20
N GLU A 226 5.42 -8.11 -6.33
CA GLU A 226 4.84 -9.45 -6.33
C GLU A 226 4.44 -9.87 -4.91
N PRO A 227 3.20 -10.36 -4.67
CA PRO A 227 2.81 -10.93 -3.38
C PRO A 227 3.44 -12.32 -3.19
N ASP A 228 3.46 -12.82 -1.94
CA ASP A 228 3.92 -14.18 -1.63
C ASP A 228 2.98 -15.25 -2.21
N VAL A 229 1.69 -14.95 -2.29
CA VAL A 229 0.68 -15.77 -2.99
C VAL A 229 -0.18 -14.92 -3.90
N ILE A 230 -0.15 -15.22 -5.20
CA ILE A 230 -1.05 -14.60 -6.17
C ILE A 230 -2.43 -15.20 -6.04
N LEU A 231 -3.39 -14.39 -5.64
CA LEU A 231 -4.78 -14.78 -5.48
C LEU A 231 -5.71 -13.65 -5.95
N MET A 232 -6.64 -13.99 -6.82
CA MET A 232 -7.58 -13.02 -7.40
C MET A 232 -9.01 -13.34 -6.97
N GLN A 233 -9.79 -12.31 -6.74
CA GLN A 233 -11.23 -12.41 -6.59
C GLN A 233 -11.87 -12.87 -7.92
N ARG A 234 -12.86 -13.73 -7.86
CA ARG A 234 -13.63 -14.18 -9.03
C ARG A 234 -15.06 -13.65 -8.93
N THR A 235 -15.68 -13.37 -10.07
CA THR A 235 -17.07 -12.92 -10.14
C THR A 235 -18.02 -13.86 -9.41
N LEU A 236 -17.78 -15.18 -9.52
CA LEU A 236 -18.59 -16.18 -8.82
C LEU A 236 -18.48 -16.06 -7.30
N ASP A 237 -17.27 -15.84 -6.77
CA ASP A 237 -17.05 -15.68 -5.33
C ASP A 237 -17.84 -14.46 -4.80
N THR A 238 -17.76 -13.33 -5.50
CA THR A 238 -18.53 -12.12 -5.16
C THR A 238 -20.05 -12.38 -5.19
N THR A 239 -20.54 -13.11 -6.19
CA THR A 239 -21.97 -13.47 -6.30
C THR A 239 -22.43 -14.35 -5.14
N LEU A 240 -21.54 -15.21 -4.62
CA LEU A 240 -21.76 -16.05 -3.45
C LEU A 240 -21.57 -15.31 -2.12
N GLY A 241 -21.23 -14.02 -2.15
CA GLY A 241 -20.95 -13.24 -0.95
C GLY A 241 -19.60 -13.54 -0.31
N ILE A 242 -18.65 -14.04 -1.08
CA ILE A 242 -17.32 -14.47 -0.62
C ILE A 242 -16.26 -13.47 -1.10
N ASP A 243 -15.42 -13.00 -0.19
CA ASP A 243 -14.14 -12.38 -0.52
C ASP A 243 -13.03 -13.44 -0.38
N ARG A 244 -12.65 -14.03 -1.50
CA ARG A 244 -11.71 -15.15 -1.54
C ARG A 244 -10.34 -14.82 -0.96
N VAL A 245 -9.87 -13.58 -1.15
CA VAL A 245 -8.56 -13.15 -0.67
C VAL A 245 -8.62 -12.95 0.85
N LEU A 246 -9.72 -12.41 1.34
CA LEU A 246 -9.97 -12.25 2.77
C LEU A 246 -10.13 -13.59 3.47
N ASP A 247 -10.89 -14.54 2.88
CA ASP A 247 -11.03 -15.91 3.40
C ASP A 247 -9.68 -16.60 3.53
N PHE A 248 -8.82 -16.50 2.51
CA PHE A 248 -7.48 -17.03 2.55
C PHE A 248 -6.68 -16.40 3.71
N SER A 249 -6.76 -15.09 3.87
CA SER A 249 -6.03 -14.35 4.90
C SER A 249 -6.44 -14.77 6.32
N ILE A 250 -7.73 -14.94 6.55
CA ILE A 250 -8.29 -15.43 7.83
C ILE A 250 -7.77 -16.84 8.12
N ASN A 251 -7.91 -17.75 7.16
CA ASN A 251 -7.46 -19.14 7.32
C ASN A 251 -5.94 -19.23 7.54
N TYR A 252 -5.15 -18.39 6.86
CA TYR A 252 -3.70 -18.35 7.04
C TYR A 252 -3.33 -18.00 8.48
N ILE A 253 -3.94 -16.94 9.06
CA ILE A 253 -3.68 -16.54 10.43
C ILE A 253 -4.12 -17.62 11.43
N ASN A 254 -5.31 -18.20 11.24
CA ASN A 254 -5.84 -19.23 12.12
C ASN A 254 -4.91 -20.46 12.16
N ASN A 255 -4.47 -20.94 10.99
CA ASN A 255 -3.57 -22.11 10.89
C ASN A 255 -2.19 -21.88 11.55
N LEU A 256 -1.69 -20.63 11.61
CA LEU A 256 -0.44 -20.30 12.31
C LEU A 256 -0.59 -20.33 13.83
N ASN A 257 -1.79 -20.09 14.35
CA ASN A 257 -2.04 -20.08 15.79
C ASN A 257 -2.41 -21.48 16.34
N ASP A 258 -2.82 -22.42 15.47
CA ASP A 258 -3.16 -23.80 15.84
C ASP A 258 -1.91 -24.72 15.92
N ASN A 259 -0.75 -24.27 15.46
CA ASN A 259 0.53 -24.98 15.49
C ASN A 259 1.47 -24.41 16.56
#